data_25de487f47eb8a39d3094340668f74fa
#
_entry.id   25de487f47eb8a39d3094340668f74fa
#
_cell.length_a   1.000
_cell.length_b   1.000
_cell.length_c   1.000
_cell.angle_alpha   90.00
_cell.angle_beta   90.00
_cell.angle_gamma   90.00
#
_symmetry.space_group_name_H-M   'P 1'
#
loop_
_entity.id
_entity.type
_entity.pdbx_description
1 polymer ?
#
loop_
_entity_poly.entity_id
_entity_poly.type
_entity_poly.pdbx_seq_one_letter_code
_entity_poly.pdbx_strand_id
1 'polypeptide(L)'
;MKAYDESESFGGFPEYQDGGHTYFHNSLIWAEGQHNISITGRGTIDGEGLTKKDTEKAGNVQGGSIGTGDKAIALKLCRNILIRDVTICRGGHFAIIVTGCEIGTIDNVTIDTNRDGIDIDCCKYLSVTNCKVNTPHDDAIVLKSSYALKRPSDCEHITIANCPVTGYKLGTFIDGTYQPEKVNWVCGRIKLGTESNGGYRNITITNCTCMWSSGLAFEEVDQGRMENIAVSNITLEHVHHYPIYITTGCRNRGPKEVTTPSYAANISISNVIATDCDSLAGIIITGMADEPLHNISLQDIYVEFRGGGEAYPAGKTYREQGTNYPEPRWAGPTPAYGLYARHVDGLRLRNIRFALQRPDGRPAILLDDVKNEVIVDVEH
;
A
#
# COMPACT_ATOMS: atom_id res chain seq x y z
N MET A 1 11.59 -10.71 22.60
CA MET A 1 12.97 -10.59 22.05
C MET A 1 13.61 -9.33 22.60
N LYS A 2 14.91 -9.34 22.89
CA LYS A 2 15.61 -8.11 23.31
C LYS A 2 15.96 -7.28 22.07
N ALA A 3 15.91 -5.96 22.16
CA ALA A 3 16.49 -5.09 21.16
C ALA A 3 17.97 -5.34 21.03
N TYR A 4 18.44 -5.32 19.81
CA TYR A 4 19.87 -5.47 19.50
C TYR A 4 20.60 -4.13 19.46
N ASP A 5 19.84 -3.05 19.25
CA ASP A 5 20.39 -1.70 19.21
C ASP A 5 19.40 -0.68 19.79
N GLU A 6 19.83 0.03 20.81
CA GLU A 6 19.07 1.11 21.42
C GLU A 6 19.43 2.49 20.86
N SER A 7 20.48 2.55 20.03
CA SER A 7 21.10 3.80 19.60
C SER A 7 20.47 4.42 18.34
N GLU A 8 19.62 3.68 17.62
CA GLU A 8 18.99 4.17 16.38
C GLU A 8 17.81 5.11 16.57
N SER A 9 17.58 5.58 17.77
CA SER A 9 16.60 6.64 17.98
C SER A 9 17.09 7.93 17.34
N PHE A 10 16.39 8.37 16.33
CA PHE A 10 16.60 9.71 15.81
C PHE A 10 15.84 10.74 16.62
N GLY A 11 16.11 11.02 17.84
CA GLY A 11 15.43 11.96 18.73
C GLY A 11 14.35 12.81 18.03
N GLY A 12 13.10 12.61 18.36
CA GLY A 12 11.97 13.31 17.72
C GLY A 12 11.39 12.69 16.44
N PHE A 13 11.96 11.66 15.91
CA PHE A 13 11.60 11.00 14.66
C PHE A 13 10.29 10.21 14.62
N PRO A 14 9.76 9.69 15.73
CA PRO A 14 8.41 9.12 15.72
C PRO A 14 7.32 10.08 15.25
N GLU A 15 7.64 11.38 15.20
CA GLU A 15 6.72 12.40 14.68
C GLU A 15 6.59 12.36 13.15
N TYR A 16 7.58 11.82 12.43
CA TYR A 16 7.63 11.87 10.97
C TYR A 16 7.21 10.58 10.30
N GLN A 17 7.30 9.44 10.99
CA GLN A 17 7.03 8.14 10.40
C GLN A 17 6.62 7.11 11.43
N ASP A 18 6.21 5.93 10.98
CA ASP A 18 6.00 4.81 11.87
C ASP A 18 7.33 4.40 12.53
N GLY A 19 7.31 4.17 13.85
CA GLY A 19 8.50 3.82 14.60
C GLY A 19 9.23 2.56 14.12
N GLY A 20 8.57 1.71 13.34
CA GLY A 20 9.18 0.55 12.70
C GLY A 20 10.27 0.89 11.67
N HIS A 21 10.26 2.08 11.09
CA HIS A 21 11.32 2.57 10.20
C HIS A 21 12.57 3.08 10.94
N THR A 22 12.50 3.17 12.26
CA THR A 22 13.63 3.44 13.16
C THR A 22 13.99 2.18 13.91
N TYR A 23 14.97 2.21 14.81
CA TYR A 23 15.43 1.04 15.57
C TYR A 23 15.69 -0.18 14.67
N PHE A 24 16.44 0.07 13.60
CA PHE A 24 16.56 -0.83 12.48
C PHE A 24 17.19 -2.20 12.86
N HIS A 25 18.09 -2.21 13.83
CA HIS A 25 18.72 -3.41 14.33
C HIS A 25 17.84 -4.25 15.27
N ASN A 26 16.64 -3.77 15.59
CA ASN A 26 15.63 -4.56 16.33
C ASN A 26 14.99 -5.63 15.43
N SER A 27 15.81 -6.50 14.88
CA SER A 27 15.41 -7.47 13.85
C SER A 27 16.04 -8.82 14.09
N LEU A 28 15.44 -9.90 13.57
CA LEU A 28 16.06 -11.24 13.62
C LEU A 28 17.31 -11.30 12.75
N ILE A 29 17.20 -10.80 11.53
CA ILE A 29 18.27 -10.72 10.55
C ILE A 29 18.37 -9.30 10.08
N TRP A 30 19.52 -8.66 10.21
CA TRP A 30 19.73 -7.32 9.72
C TRP A 30 21.11 -7.11 9.10
N ALA A 31 21.18 -6.14 8.20
CA ALA A 31 22.44 -5.66 7.65
C ALA A 31 22.32 -4.17 7.29
N GLU A 32 23.40 -3.41 7.51
CA GLU A 32 23.51 -2.01 7.15
C GLU A 32 24.80 -1.76 6.36
N GLY A 33 24.69 -1.01 5.23
CA GLY A 33 25.83 -0.61 4.40
C GLY A 33 26.59 -1.75 3.73
N GLN A 34 25.97 -2.92 3.58
CA GLN A 34 26.63 -4.12 3.04
C GLN A 34 26.35 -4.29 1.54
N HIS A 35 27.21 -5.08 0.89
CA HIS A 35 27.09 -5.37 -0.53
C HIS A 35 27.07 -6.88 -0.81
N ASN A 36 26.41 -7.28 -1.91
CA ASN A 36 26.37 -8.67 -2.38
C ASN A 36 25.80 -9.62 -1.32
N ILE A 37 24.66 -9.26 -0.75
CA ILE A 37 23.98 -10.04 0.29
C ILE A 37 22.99 -10.99 -0.37
N SER A 38 22.95 -12.23 0.11
CA SER A 38 21.91 -13.19 -0.29
C SER A 38 21.33 -13.90 0.93
N ILE A 39 20.00 -13.95 1.01
CA ILE A 39 19.23 -14.79 1.92
C ILE A 39 18.41 -15.74 1.04
N THR A 40 18.81 -17.00 0.95
CA THR A 40 18.24 -17.94 0.00
C THR A 40 17.99 -19.32 0.62
N GLY A 41 17.09 -20.08 0.01
CA GLY A 41 16.81 -21.46 0.40
C GLY A 41 15.35 -21.67 0.77
N ARG A 42 14.95 -22.92 0.99
CA ARG A 42 13.55 -23.29 1.27
C ARG A 42 13.22 -23.40 2.76
N GLY A 43 14.03 -22.77 3.60
CA GLY A 43 13.80 -22.75 5.04
C GLY A 43 12.71 -21.76 5.45
N THR A 44 12.25 -21.91 6.68
CA THR A 44 11.28 -21.02 7.30
C THR A 44 11.97 -20.14 8.35
N ILE A 45 11.73 -18.84 8.27
CA ILE A 45 12.06 -17.86 9.30
C ILE A 45 10.77 -17.62 10.07
N ASP A 46 10.74 -18.05 11.33
CA ASP A 46 9.60 -17.87 12.21
C ASP A 46 9.89 -16.77 13.23
N GLY A 47 9.16 -15.68 13.12
CA GLY A 47 9.30 -14.51 13.98
C GLY A 47 8.49 -14.58 15.27
N GLU A 48 8.16 -15.77 15.77
CA GLU A 48 7.43 -15.89 17.04
C GLU A 48 8.11 -15.11 18.16
N GLY A 49 7.37 -14.19 18.78
CA GLY A 49 7.88 -13.30 19.80
C GLY A 49 8.40 -11.96 19.28
N LEU A 50 8.41 -11.73 17.98
CA LEU A 50 8.49 -10.38 17.41
C LEU A 50 7.23 -9.59 17.77
N THR A 51 7.40 -8.31 17.98
CA THR A 51 6.30 -7.45 18.42
C THR A 51 5.61 -6.74 17.27
N LYS A 52 4.62 -6.02 17.65
CA LYS A 52 3.55 -5.33 16.99
C LYS A 52 2.55 -6.28 16.32
N LYS A 53 1.75 -6.90 17.20
CA LYS A 53 0.49 -7.60 16.91
C LYS A 53 0.56 -8.98 16.26
N ASP A 54 1.68 -9.64 16.24
CA ASP A 54 1.65 -11.08 15.99
C ASP A 54 1.30 -11.90 17.24
N THR A 55 1.21 -11.21 18.39
CA THR A 55 0.60 -11.75 19.60
C THR A 55 -0.38 -10.73 20.18
N GLU A 56 -1.56 -11.16 20.59
CA GLU A 56 -2.55 -10.32 21.29
C GLU A 56 -1.99 -9.66 22.56
N LYS A 57 -0.92 -10.19 23.11
CA LYS A 57 -0.25 -9.72 24.33
C LYS A 57 0.75 -8.58 24.07
N ALA A 58 1.16 -8.36 22.85
CA ALA A 58 2.09 -7.26 22.55
C ALA A 58 1.47 -5.88 22.72
N GLY A 59 0.17 -5.80 22.99
CA GLY A 59 -0.53 -4.59 23.36
C GLY A 59 -0.26 -3.44 22.39
N ASN A 60 -0.26 -2.24 22.90
CA ASN A 60 0.05 -1.02 22.15
C ASN A 60 1.55 -0.71 22.06
N VAL A 61 2.42 -1.71 22.08
CA VAL A 61 3.84 -1.47 21.85
C VAL A 61 4.01 -1.07 20.39
N GLN A 62 4.35 0.17 20.17
CA GLN A 62 4.67 0.65 18.84
C GLN A 62 6.00 0.05 18.41
N GLY A 63 6.09 -0.36 17.14
CA GLY A 63 7.36 -0.72 16.52
C GLY A 63 8.38 0.39 16.77
N GLY A 64 9.65 0.05 16.92
CA GLY A 64 10.70 0.99 17.25
C GLY A 64 10.82 1.33 18.74
N SER A 65 10.15 0.62 19.62
CA SER A 65 10.37 0.77 21.06
C SER A 65 11.70 0.14 21.48
N ILE A 66 12.43 0.82 22.37
CA ILE A 66 13.68 0.30 22.94
C ILE A 66 13.43 -1.07 23.57
N GLY A 67 14.30 -2.02 23.30
CA GLY A 67 14.24 -3.36 23.85
C GLY A 67 13.32 -4.33 23.12
N THR A 68 12.77 -3.94 21.98
CA THR A 68 11.72 -4.68 21.29
C THR A 68 12.13 -5.05 19.87
N GLY A 69 12.26 -6.34 19.58
CA GLY A 69 12.43 -6.85 18.21
C GLY A 69 11.09 -6.85 17.48
N ASP A 70 11.04 -6.30 16.28
CA ASP A 70 9.80 -6.09 15.53
C ASP A 70 9.89 -6.35 14.02
N LYS A 71 11.00 -6.94 13.55
CA LYS A 71 11.20 -7.23 12.12
C LYS A 71 11.86 -8.60 11.95
N ALA A 72 11.44 -9.36 10.96
CA ALA A 72 12.14 -10.61 10.64
C ALA A 72 13.41 -10.33 9.83
N ILE A 73 13.33 -9.58 8.74
CA ILE A 73 14.47 -9.19 7.91
C ILE A 73 14.49 -7.68 7.72
N ALA A 74 15.62 -7.04 7.99
CA ALA A 74 15.82 -5.61 7.81
C ALA A 74 17.17 -5.30 7.13
N LEU A 75 17.13 -4.68 5.96
CA LEU A 75 18.34 -4.28 5.22
C LEU A 75 18.32 -2.77 5.01
N LYS A 76 19.39 -2.08 5.36
CA LYS A 76 19.49 -0.62 5.22
C LYS A 76 20.76 -0.22 4.50
N LEU A 77 20.61 0.68 3.51
CA LEU A 77 21.73 1.17 2.70
C LEU A 77 22.59 0.05 2.08
N CYS A 78 21.98 -1.08 1.77
CA CYS A 78 22.63 -2.23 1.17
C CYS A 78 22.55 -2.18 -0.36
N ARG A 79 23.48 -2.87 -1.04
CA ARG A 79 23.52 -2.90 -2.50
C ARG A 79 23.74 -4.32 -3.03
N ASN A 80 23.08 -4.63 -4.16
CA ASN A 80 23.08 -5.95 -4.77
C ASN A 80 22.60 -7.03 -3.79
N ILE A 81 21.30 -6.96 -3.47
CA ILE A 81 20.64 -7.86 -2.51
C ILE A 81 19.79 -8.91 -3.23
N LEU A 82 19.78 -10.11 -2.70
CA LEU A 82 18.90 -11.20 -3.14
C LEU A 82 18.23 -11.86 -1.95
N ILE A 83 16.89 -11.82 -1.90
CA ILE A 83 16.10 -12.61 -0.94
C ILE A 83 15.25 -13.56 -1.76
N ARG A 84 15.45 -14.88 -1.62
CA ARG A 84 14.77 -15.83 -2.49
C ARG A 84 14.45 -17.18 -1.84
N ASP A 85 13.29 -17.72 -2.22
CA ASP A 85 12.79 -19.06 -1.91
C ASP A 85 12.46 -19.30 -0.41
N VAL A 86 12.65 -18.32 0.47
CA VAL A 86 12.38 -18.46 1.91
C VAL A 86 10.90 -18.30 2.23
N THR A 87 10.48 -18.92 3.32
CA THR A 87 9.16 -18.70 3.94
C THR A 87 9.33 -17.86 5.21
N ILE A 88 8.48 -16.86 5.43
CA ILE A 88 8.49 -16.05 6.65
C ILE A 88 7.11 -16.13 7.30
N CYS A 89 7.07 -16.56 8.54
CA CYS A 89 5.87 -16.62 9.35
C CYS A 89 6.00 -15.64 10.53
N ARG A 90 4.91 -14.94 10.88
CA ARG A 90 4.85 -14.06 12.06
C ARG A 90 5.97 -13.03 12.07
N GLY A 91 6.11 -12.28 10.97
CA GLY A 91 7.25 -11.40 10.71
C GLY A 91 7.35 -10.15 11.61
N GLY A 92 6.46 -9.97 12.56
CA GLY A 92 6.43 -8.81 13.43
C GLY A 92 5.70 -7.63 12.80
N HIS A 93 6.24 -6.44 12.97
CA HIS A 93 5.73 -5.24 12.31
C HIS A 93 6.03 -5.27 10.80
N PHE A 94 7.21 -5.74 10.42
CA PHE A 94 7.62 -5.96 9.03
C PHE A 94 8.23 -7.35 8.88
N ALA A 95 7.71 -8.16 7.98
CA ALA A 95 8.36 -9.42 7.66
C ALA A 95 9.66 -9.17 6.89
N ILE A 96 9.65 -8.26 5.92
CA ILE A 96 10.84 -7.75 5.23
C ILE A 96 10.73 -6.23 5.15
N ILE A 97 11.75 -5.52 5.60
CA ILE A 97 11.93 -4.10 5.30
C ILE A 97 13.30 -3.86 4.68
N VAL A 98 13.30 -3.15 3.55
CA VAL A 98 14.53 -2.70 2.88
C VAL A 98 14.47 -1.18 2.75
N THR A 99 15.43 -0.47 3.36
CA THR A 99 15.47 1.00 3.39
C THR A 99 16.73 1.53 2.74
N GLY A 100 16.57 2.39 1.73
CA GLY A 100 17.69 3.01 1.01
C GLY A 100 18.59 2.03 0.27
N CYS A 101 18.07 0.86 -0.06
CA CYS A 101 18.84 -0.18 -0.78
C CYS A 101 18.79 0.05 -2.29
N GLU A 102 19.83 -0.40 -2.98
CA GLU A 102 19.95 -0.30 -4.43
C GLU A 102 20.28 -1.64 -5.08
N ILE A 103 19.71 -1.89 -6.25
CA ILE A 103 19.91 -3.12 -7.04
C ILE A 103 19.56 -4.34 -6.20
N GLY A 104 18.32 -4.78 -6.30
CA GLY A 104 17.86 -5.90 -5.48
C GLY A 104 16.76 -6.73 -6.11
N THR A 105 16.67 -7.95 -5.66
CA THR A 105 15.61 -8.88 -6.04
C THR A 105 15.07 -9.60 -4.81
N ILE A 106 13.74 -9.55 -4.66
CA ILE A 106 12.98 -10.36 -3.72
C ILE A 106 12.12 -11.28 -4.59
N ASP A 107 12.42 -12.57 -4.60
CA ASP A 107 11.83 -13.51 -5.56
C ASP A 107 11.36 -14.80 -4.88
N ASN A 108 10.16 -15.25 -5.24
CA ASN A 108 9.57 -16.50 -4.77
C ASN A 108 9.58 -16.66 -3.23
N VAL A 109 9.35 -15.55 -2.52
CA VAL A 109 9.21 -15.55 -1.06
C VAL A 109 7.75 -15.79 -0.69
N THR A 110 7.50 -16.62 0.32
CA THR A 110 6.16 -16.83 0.88
C THR A 110 6.10 -16.20 2.28
N ILE A 111 5.11 -15.34 2.51
CA ILE A 111 4.94 -14.62 3.77
C ILE A 111 3.53 -14.86 4.32
N ASP A 112 3.44 -15.21 5.59
CA ASP A 112 2.19 -15.26 6.34
C ASP A 112 2.41 -14.54 7.68
N THR A 113 2.03 -13.27 7.71
CA THR A 113 2.25 -12.37 8.83
C THR A 113 1.03 -11.50 9.09
N ASN A 114 0.96 -10.90 10.27
CA ASN A 114 -0.21 -10.13 10.67
C ASN A 114 -0.15 -8.66 10.22
N ARG A 115 1.07 -8.13 10.06
CA ARG A 115 1.33 -6.74 9.67
C ARG A 115 2.04 -6.70 8.31
N ASP A 116 2.79 -5.65 8.01
CA ASP A 116 3.40 -5.42 6.71
C ASP A 116 4.23 -6.63 6.23
N GLY A 117 4.04 -7.03 4.98
CA GLY A 117 4.74 -8.16 4.39
C GLY A 117 6.11 -7.75 3.83
N ILE A 118 6.12 -7.01 2.73
CA ILE A 118 7.34 -6.55 2.08
C ILE A 118 7.29 -5.03 1.95
N ASP A 119 8.14 -4.35 2.74
CA ASP A 119 8.32 -2.90 2.70
C ASP A 119 9.57 -2.54 1.92
N ILE A 120 9.39 -1.72 0.90
CA ILE A 120 10.47 -1.15 0.08
C ILE A 120 10.47 0.36 0.32
N ASP A 121 11.41 0.84 1.10
CA ASP A 121 11.47 2.22 1.55
C ASP A 121 12.68 2.96 0.98
N CYS A 122 12.47 4.06 0.26
CA CYS A 122 13.55 4.88 -0.30
C CYS A 122 14.52 4.12 -1.22
N CYS A 123 14.08 3.09 -1.90
CA CYS A 123 14.94 2.16 -2.65
C CYS A 123 14.96 2.45 -4.14
N LYS A 124 16.01 1.94 -4.82
CA LYS A 124 16.17 2.08 -6.28
C LYS A 124 16.56 0.78 -6.96
N TYR A 125 15.98 0.55 -8.15
CA TYR A 125 16.30 -0.62 -8.98
C TYR A 125 16.04 -1.95 -8.28
N LEU A 126 14.85 -2.10 -7.67
CA LEU A 126 14.44 -3.35 -7.02
C LEU A 126 13.30 -4.04 -7.78
N SER A 127 13.31 -5.36 -7.73
CA SER A 127 12.22 -6.19 -8.23
C SER A 127 11.66 -7.08 -7.11
N VAL A 128 10.32 -7.10 -6.97
CA VAL A 128 9.58 -8.07 -6.16
C VAL A 128 8.80 -8.95 -7.09
N THR A 129 9.15 -10.23 -7.17
CA THR A 129 8.58 -11.13 -8.17
C THR A 129 8.19 -12.48 -7.57
N ASN A 130 7.09 -13.06 -8.08
CA ASN A 130 6.64 -14.41 -7.71
C ASN A 130 6.40 -14.62 -6.21
N CYS A 131 6.30 -13.54 -5.42
CA CYS A 131 6.08 -13.60 -3.99
C CYS A 131 4.61 -13.85 -3.65
N LYS A 132 4.34 -14.59 -2.59
CA LYS A 132 3.02 -14.91 -2.07
C LYS A 132 2.91 -14.33 -0.68
N VAL A 133 2.03 -13.35 -0.48
CA VAL A 133 2.04 -12.54 0.74
C VAL A 133 0.65 -12.46 1.36
N ASN A 134 0.51 -12.97 2.57
CA ASN A 134 -0.71 -12.88 3.38
C ASN A 134 -0.52 -11.95 4.57
N THR A 135 -1.35 -10.87 4.63
CA THR A 135 -1.26 -9.85 5.68
C THR A 135 -2.66 -9.28 6.00
N PRO A 136 -3.43 -9.91 6.88
CA PRO A 136 -4.82 -9.48 7.11
C PRO A 136 -4.96 -8.06 7.69
N HIS A 137 -3.99 -7.56 8.44
CA HIS A 137 -4.14 -6.30 9.18
C HIS A 137 -3.22 -5.17 8.72
N ASP A 138 -2.42 -5.38 7.66
CA ASP A 138 -1.64 -4.32 7.03
C ASP A 138 -1.28 -4.66 5.58
N ASP A 139 -0.40 -3.86 4.98
CA ASP A 139 -0.07 -3.91 3.57
C ASP A 139 0.76 -5.16 3.21
N ALA A 140 0.42 -5.86 2.13
CA ALA A 140 1.15 -7.06 1.73
C ALA A 140 2.47 -6.72 1.04
N ILE A 141 2.43 -5.82 0.06
CA ILE A 141 3.62 -5.27 -0.59
C ILE A 141 3.44 -3.77 -0.65
N VAL A 142 4.36 -3.04 -0.03
CA VAL A 142 4.26 -1.60 0.06
C VAL A 142 5.56 -0.89 -0.30
N LEU A 143 5.44 0.16 -1.11
CA LEU A 143 6.51 1.10 -1.36
C LEU A 143 6.33 2.29 -0.43
N LYS A 144 7.40 2.70 0.24
CA LYS A 144 7.43 3.87 1.10
C LYS A 144 8.58 4.79 0.69
N SER A 145 8.42 6.04 0.98
CA SER A 145 9.45 7.06 0.78
C SER A 145 9.54 7.89 2.05
N SER A 146 9.94 7.20 3.13
CA SER A 146 9.97 7.74 4.48
C SER A 146 11.15 8.69 4.71
N TYR A 147 11.16 9.32 5.86
CA TYR A 147 12.29 10.15 6.29
C TYR A 147 13.37 9.36 7.05
N ALA A 148 13.37 8.01 6.97
CA ALA A 148 14.30 7.13 7.68
C ALA A 148 15.78 7.38 7.36
N LEU A 149 16.07 7.93 6.19
CA LEU A 149 17.42 8.34 5.78
C LEU A 149 17.79 9.77 6.20
N LYS A 150 16.99 10.43 7.06
CA LYS A 150 17.15 11.82 7.50
C LYS A 150 17.10 12.86 6.36
N ARG A 151 16.59 12.47 5.24
CA ARG A 151 16.38 13.31 4.05
C ARG A 151 15.27 12.72 3.20
N PRO A 152 14.55 13.52 2.42
CA PRO A 152 13.66 12.98 1.38
C PRO A 152 14.47 12.13 0.40
N SER A 153 13.95 10.94 0.09
CA SER A 153 14.58 10.01 -0.86
C SER A 153 13.50 9.24 -1.60
N ASP A 154 13.54 9.28 -2.92
CA ASP A 154 12.55 8.61 -3.73
C ASP A 154 12.67 7.09 -3.66
N CYS A 155 11.52 6.44 -3.80
CA CYS A 155 11.44 5.05 -4.21
C CYS A 155 11.29 5.04 -5.74
N GLU A 156 12.28 4.55 -6.49
CA GLU A 156 12.25 4.66 -7.96
C GLU A 156 12.80 3.44 -8.70
N HIS A 157 12.29 3.22 -9.93
CA HIS A 157 12.63 2.08 -10.76
C HIS A 157 12.34 0.74 -10.08
N ILE A 158 11.13 0.61 -9.55
CA ILE A 158 10.67 -0.60 -8.86
C ILE A 158 9.70 -1.38 -9.73
N THR A 159 9.85 -2.70 -9.76
CA THR A 159 8.89 -3.60 -10.41
C THR A 159 8.30 -4.56 -9.40
N ILE A 160 6.97 -4.65 -9.35
CA ILE A 160 6.22 -5.68 -8.60
C ILE A 160 5.50 -6.54 -9.64
N ALA A 161 5.79 -7.84 -9.69
CA ALA A 161 5.20 -8.71 -10.70
C ALA A 161 4.92 -10.13 -10.23
N ASN A 162 3.83 -10.71 -10.74
CA ASN A 162 3.44 -12.12 -10.50
C ASN A 162 3.23 -12.43 -9.00
N CYS A 163 2.71 -11.47 -8.23
CA CYS A 163 2.55 -11.61 -6.80
C CYS A 163 1.07 -11.78 -6.41
N PRO A 164 0.63 -12.95 -5.94
CA PRO A 164 -0.61 -13.07 -5.21
C PRO A 164 -0.46 -12.46 -3.80
N VAL A 165 -1.40 -11.58 -3.44
CA VAL A 165 -1.50 -10.97 -2.12
C VAL A 165 -2.87 -11.25 -1.52
N THR A 166 -2.91 -11.50 -0.21
CA THR A 166 -4.14 -11.93 0.47
C THR A 166 -4.26 -11.36 1.87
N GLY A 167 -5.49 -11.37 2.40
CA GLY A 167 -5.80 -11.00 3.78
C GLY A 167 -6.52 -12.12 4.55
N TYR A 168 -6.10 -13.36 4.38
CA TYR A 168 -6.61 -14.47 5.18
C TYR A 168 -6.14 -14.39 6.64
N LYS A 169 -6.90 -15.01 7.52
CA LYS A 169 -6.52 -15.16 8.93
C LYS A 169 -5.10 -15.72 9.04
N LEU A 170 -4.30 -15.10 9.90
CA LEU A 170 -2.92 -15.49 10.15
C LEU A 170 -2.77 -17.01 10.37
N GLY A 171 -1.79 -17.62 9.70
CA GLY A 171 -1.49 -19.04 9.74
C GLY A 171 -2.28 -19.89 8.75
N THR A 172 -3.44 -19.41 8.28
CA THR A 172 -4.30 -20.20 7.42
C THR A 172 -3.90 -20.17 5.94
N PHE A 173 -3.05 -19.24 5.57
CA PHE A 173 -2.45 -19.23 4.25
C PHE A 173 -1.39 -20.34 4.11
N ILE A 174 -0.54 -20.51 5.10
CA ILE A 174 0.52 -21.54 5.11
C ILE A 174 -0.07 -22.93 5.33
N ASP A 175 -1.07 -23.10 6.19
CA ASP A 175 -1.68 -24.41 6.44
C ASP A 175 -2.64 -24.85 5.33
N GLY A 176 -2.94 -23.98 4.36
CA GLY A 176 -3.78 -24.25 3.21
C GLY A 176 -5.29 -24.27 3.50
N THR A 177 -5.73 -23.78 4.66
CA THR A 177 -7.16 -23.71 5.00
C THR A 177 -7.84 -22.43 4.51
N TYR A 178 -7.08 -21.39 4.17
CA TYR A 178 -7.54 -20.14 3.53
C TYR A 178 -8.77 -19.51 4.18
N GLN A 179 -8.76 -19.39 5.51
CA GLN A 179 -9.90 -18.86 6.25
C GLN A 179 -9.96 -17.35 6.15
N PRO A 180 -11.09 -16.73 5.74
CA PRO A 180 -11.25 -15.28 5.79
C PRO A 180 -11.05 -14.74 7.20
N GLU A 181 -10.38 -13.58 7.30
CA GLU A 181 -10.29 -12.88 8.58
C GLU A 181 -11.66 -12.29 8.96
N LYS A 182 -12.07 -12.51 10.22
CA LYS A 182 -13.38 -12.10 10.72
C LYS A 182 -13.31 -10.72 11.38
N VAL A 183 -12.91 -9.73 10.63
CA VAL A 183 -12.87 -8.33 11.07
C VAL A 183 -13.64 -7.45 10.09
N ASN A 184 -14.06 -6.27 10.56
CA ASN A 184 -14.75 -5.31 9.70
C ASN A 184 -13.86 -4.71 8.62
N TRP A 185 -12.58 -5.00 8.64
CA TRP A 185 -11.60 -4.50 7.70
C TRP A 185 -10.41 -5.45 7.58
N VAL A 186 -10.10 -5.77 6.34
CA VAL A 186 -8.94 -6.57 5.97
C VAL A 186 -8.06 -5.71 5.07
N CYS A 187 -6.76 -5.77 5.21
CA CYS A 187 -5.81 -5.02 4.39
C CYS A 187 -5.26 -5.85 3.22
N GLY A 188 -4.17 -6.52 3.36
CA GLY A 188 -3.62 -7.44 2.36
C GLY A 188 -3.38 -6.83 0.97
N ARG A 189 -3.11 -5.54 0.88
CA ARG A 189 -3.10 -4.76 -0.37
C ARG A 189 -1.70 -4.53 -0.93
N ILE A 190 -1.64 -4.09 -2.19
CA ILE A 190 -0.44 -3.50 -2.78
C ILE A 190 -0.58 -1.97 -2.69
N LYS A 191 0.44 -1.31 -2.14
CA LYS A 191 0.34 0.12 -1.81
C LYS A 191 1.61 0.91 -2.14
N LEU A 192 1.44 2.17 -2.51
CA LEU A 192 2.43 3.24 -2.46
C LEU A 192 1.98 4.20 -1.35
N GLY A 193 2.82 4.39 -0.33
CA GLY A 193 2.45 5.19 0.85
C GLY A 193 2.42 4.36 2.14
N THR A 194 2.05 4.93 3.26
CA THR A 194 1.60 6.32 3.45
C THR A 194 2.77 7.29 3.58
N GLU A 195 3.94 6.84 4.08
CA GLU A 195 5.15 7.65 4.16
C GLU A 195 5.63 8.00 2.75
N SER A 196 5.60 9.30 2.41
CA SER A 196 5.80 9.81 1.05
C SER A 196 6.58 11.13 0.99
N ASN A 197 7.61 11.26 1.83
CA ASN A 197 8.41 12.49 1.93
C ASN A 197 9.30 12.76 0.71
N GLY A 198 9.78 11.74 0.01
CA GLY A 198 10.51 11.87 -1.25
C GLY A 198 9.59 11.71 -2.44
N GLY A 199 8.97 10.55 -2.55
CA GLY A 199 8.01 10.20 -3.58
C GLY A 199 8.29 8.88 -4.26
N TYR A 200 7.56 8.64 -5.36
CA TYR A 200 7.59 7.40 -6.12
C TYR A 200 7.74 7.73 -7.60
N ARG A 201 8.72 7.14 -8.27
CA ARG A 201 8.92 7.38 -9.70
C ARG A 201 9.24 6.13 -10.49
N ASN A 202 8.66 6.02 -11.69
CA ASN A 202 8.94 4.92 -12.62
C ASN A 202 8.68 3.54 -11.99
N ILE A 203 7.45 3.35 -11.49
CA ILE A 203 7.00 2.11 -10.83
C ILE A 203 6.13 1.30 -11.77
N THR A 204 6.36 0.00 -11.83
CA THR A 204 5.52 -0.93 -12.59
C THR A 204 4.97 -2.01 -11.66
N ILE A 205 3.64 -2.22 -11.71
CA ILE A 205 2.93 -3.29 -10.98
C ILE A 205 2.16 -4.10 -12.01
N THR A 206 2.43 -5.41 -12.11
CA THR A 206 1.80 -6.20 -13.16
C THR A 206 1.60 -7.66 -12.79
N ASN A 207 0.59 -8.30 -13.40
CA ASN A 207 0.29 -9.72 -13.24
C ASN A 207 0.10 -10.13 -11.76
N CYS A 208 -0.56 -9.31 -10.96
CA CYS A 208 -0.80 -9.60 -9.56
C CYS A 208 -2.26 -9.98 -9.31
N THR A 209 -2.48 -10.78 -8.27
CA THR A 209 -3.82 -11.13 -7.80
C THR A 209 -4.00 -10.69 -6.36
N CYS A 210 -5.15 -10.10 -6.04
CA CYS A 210 -5.49 -9.65 -4.69
C CYS A 210 -6.78 -10.35 -4.24
N MET A 211 -6.74 -11.07 -3.14
CA MET A 211 -7.89 -11.81 -2.63
C MET A 211 -8.11 -11.54 -1.15
N TRP A 212 -9.36 -11.25 -0.77
CA TRP A 212 -9.67 -10.82 0.60
C TRP A 212 -8.79 -9.63 1.02
N SER A 213 -8.75 -8.59 0.18
CA SER A 213 -7.83 -7.45 0.35
C SER A 213 -8.54 -6.12 0.17
N SER A 214 -7.87 -5.03 0.55
CA SER A 214 -8.34 -3.66 0.29
C SER A 214 -7.89 -3.11 -1.07
N GLY A 215 -7.57 -3.98 -2.04
CA GLY A 215 -7.26 -3.61 -3.41
C GLY A 215 -5.89 -2.94 -3.61
N LEU A 216 -5.88 -1.84 -4.37
CA LEU A 216 -4.68 -1.07 -4.70
C LEU A 216 -4.78 0.34 -4.12
N ALA A 217 -3.73 0.84 -3.48
CA ALA A 217 -3.69 2.19 -2.91
C ALA A 217 -2.44 2.96 -3.32
N PHE A 218 -2.62 4.17 -3.82
CA PHE A 218 -1.55 5.08 -4.25
C PHE A 218 -1.74 6.42 -3.52
N GLU A 219 -0.92 6.65 -2.50
CA GLU A 219 -1.09 7.73 -1.53
C GLU A 219 0.18 8.60 -1.48
N GLU A 220 0.07 9.85 -1.95
CA GLU A 220 1.14 10.84 -1.83
C GLU A 220 0.67 11.97 -0.93
N VAL A 221 1.09 11.98 0.33
CA VAL A 221 0.51 12.85 1.37
C VAL A 221 1.53 13.55 2.26
N ASP A 222 2.82 13.34 2.03
CA ASP A 222 3.91 13.91 2.85
C ASP A 222 4.88 14.78 2.03
N GLN A 223 4.36 15.54 1.06
CA GLN A 223 5.10 16.55 0.29
C GLN A 223 6.04 15.99 -0.80
N GLY A 224 5.97 14.72 -1.10
CA GLY A 224 6.72 14.10 -2.20
C GLY A 224 6.03 14.20 -3.54
N ARG A 225 6.53 13.43 -4.51
CA ARG A 225 6.02 13.40 -5.88
C ARG A 225 5.81 11.97 -6.35
N MET A 226 4.61 11.63 -6.79
CA MET A 226 4.29 10.33 -7.38
C MET A 226 4.11 10.48 -8.90
N GLU A 227 5.03 9.91 -9.67
CA GLU A 227 5.05 10.12 -11.13
C GLU A 227 5.41 8.85 -11.90
N ASN A 228 4.79 8.68 -13.07
CA ASN A 228 5.07 7.60 -14.00
C ASN A 228 4.83 6.21 -13.40
N ILE A 229 3.61 5.98 -12.96
CA ILE A 229 3.16 4.71 -12.39
C ILE A 229 2.36 3.93 -13.42
N ALA A 230 2.79 2.73 -13.76
CA ALA A 230 2.09 1.83 -14.66
C ALA A 230 1.60 0.58 -13.93
N VAL A 231 0.30 0.32 -13.99
CA VAL A 231 -0.34 -0.86 -13.38
C VAL A 231 -1.12 -1.62 -14.44
N SER A 232 -0.94 -2.94 -14.53
CA SER A 232 -1.65 -3.72 -15.51
C SER A 232 -1.84 -5.20 -15.14
N ASN A 233 -2.85 -5.83 -15.74
CA ASN A 233 -3.12 -7.26 -15.56
C ASN A 233 -3.33 -7.64 -14.09
N ILE A 234 -4.31 -7.03 -13.44
CA ILE A 234 -4.63 -7.25 -12.03
C ILE A 234 -5.99 -7.93 -11.90
N THR A 235 -6.06 -8.96 -11.09
CA THR A 235 -7.35 -9.52 -10.66
C THR A 235 -7.54 -9.31 -9.16
N LEU A 236 -8.76 -8.90 -8.78
CA LEU A 236 -9.15 -8.71 -7.39
C LEU A 236 -10.44 -9.50 -7.11
N GLU A 237 -10.50 -10.15 -5.96
CA GLU A 237 -11.69 -10.91 -5.54
C GLU A 237 -11.94 -10.70 -4.05
N HIS A 238 -13.19 -10.57 -3.65
CA HIS A 238 -13.59 -10.28 -2.26
C HIS A 238 -12.90 -9.03 -1.72
N VAL A 239 -13.08 -7.92 -2.44
CA VAL A 239 -12.41 -6.65 -2.10
C VAL A 239 -13.11 -5.97 -0.94
N HIS A 240 -12.35 -5.66 0.10
CA HIS A 240 -12.79 -4.83 1.20
C HIS A 240 -12.56 -3.36 0.89
N HIS A 241 -13.56 -2.49 1.08
CA HIS A 241 -13.56 -1.05 0.85
C HIS A 241 -13.55 -0.64 -0.63
N TYR A 242 -12.39 -0.58 -1.25
CA TYR A 242 -12.22 -0.01 -2.60
C TYR A 242 -11.31 -0.90 -3.46
N PRO A 243 -11.60 -1.06 -4.75
CA PRO A 243 -10.68 -1.78 -5.62
C PRO A 243 -9.42 -0.97 -5.98
N ILE A 244 -9.57 0.34 -6.16
CA ILE A 244 -8.49 1.27 -6.52
C ILE A 244 -8.67 2.58 -5.77
N TYR A 245 -7.63 3.05 -5.11
CA TYR A 245 -7.56 4.33 -4.43
C TYR A 245 -6.31 5.10 -4.86
N ILE A 246 -6.49 6.33 -5.36
CA ILE A 246 -5.43 7.26 -5.72
C ILE A 246 -5.70 8.57 -5.01
N THR A 247 -4.75 9.06 -4.23
CA THR A 247 -4.93 10.32 -3.51
C THR A 247 -3.66 11.12 -3.32
N THR A 248 -3.80 12.43 -3.32
CA THR A 248 -2.84 13.35 -2.70
C THR A 248 -3.42 13.97 -1.45
N GLY A 249 -2.56 14.49 -0.59
CA GLY A 249 -2.95 15.14 0.65
C GLY A 249 -1.84 16.00 1.22
N CYS A 250 -2.03 16.49 2.43
CA CYS A 250 -1.07 17.30 3.15
C CYS A 250 -0.96 16.84 4.63
N ARG A 251 -0.82 15.52 4.83
CA ARG A 251 -0.54 14.95 6.16
C ARG A 251 0.78 15.49 6.71
N ASN A 252 1.75 15.64 5.83
CA ASN A 252 3.01 16.36 6.05
C ASN A 252 3.77 15.86 7.29
N ARG A 253 3.94 14.56 7.40
CA ARG A 253 4.84 13.96 8.37
C ARG A 253 6.28 14.11 7.90
N GLY A 254 6.92 15.21 8.26
CA GLY A 254 8.28 15.55 7.87
C GLY A 254 8.73 16.85 8.51
N PRO A 255 9.95 17.33 8.18
CA PRO A 255 10.44 18.62 8.65
C PRO A 255 9.49 19.74 8.25
N LYS A 256 9.19 20.63 9.19
CA LYS A 256 8.24 21.74 9.00
C LYS A 256 8.72 22.79 7.99
N GLU A 257 10.00 22.79 7.69
CA GLU A 257 10.62 23.67 6.70
C GLU A 257 10.28 23.27 5.26
N VAL A 258 9.89 22.02 5.04
CA VAL A 258 9.44 21.55 3.73
C VAL A 258 7.97 21.94 3.56
N THR A 259 7.69 22.77 2.57
CA THR A 259 6.35 23.34 2.33
C THR A 259 5.80 23.06 0.93
N THR A 260 6.48 22.22 0.14
CA THR A 260 5.99 21.83 -1.19
C THR A 260 4.70 21.02 -1.05
N PRO A 261 3.66 21.26 -1.87
CA PRO A 261 2.49 20.40 -1.87
C PRO A 261 2.84 19.00 -2.39
N SER A 262 2.10 18.01 -1.93
CA SER A 262 2.15 16.66 -2.51
C SER A 262 1.66 16.68 -3.96
N TYR A 263 2.36 16.02 -4.85
CA TYR A 263 2.07 16.03 -6.28
C TYR A 263 1.94 14.62 -6.84
N ALA A 264 0.98 14.39 -7.75
CA ALA A 264 0.88 13.11 -8.44
C ALA A 264 0.47 13.29 -9.91
N ALA A 265 1.16 12.57 -10.83
CA ALA A 265 0.92 12.66 -12.25
C ALA A 265 1.29 11.38 -13.01
N ASN A 266 0.71 11.23 -14.22
CA ASN A 266 1.05 10.15 -15.15
C ASN A 266 0.85 8.76 -14.54
N ILE A 267 -0.33 8.50 -14.00
CA ILE A 267 -0.71 7.19 -13.44
C ILE A 267 -1.64 6.49 -14.43
N SER A 268 -1.23 5.32 -14.90
CA SER A 268 -2.01 4.50 -15.84
C SER A 268 -2.32 3.15 -15.23
N ILE A 269 -3.60 2.79 -15.15
CA ILE A 269 -4.08 1.49 -14.66
C ILE A 269 -4.90 0.84 -15.78
N SER A 270 -4.55 -0.38 -16.17
CA SER A 270 -5.20 -1.06 -17.28
C SER A 270 -5.37 -2.57 -17.06
N ASN A 271 -6.37 -3.14 -17.75
CA ASN A 271 -6.67 -4.57 -17.70
C ASN A 271 -6.84 -5.08 -16.26
N VAL A 272 -7.90 -4.58 -15.61
CA VAL A 272 -8.25 -4.95 -14.22
C VAL A 272 -9.61 -5.62 -14.19
N ILE A 273 -9.68 -6.76 -13.51
CA ILE A 273 -10.95 -7.44 -13.19
C ILE A 273 -11.08 -7.49 -11.68
N ALA A 274 -12.15 -6.91 -11.15
CA ALA A 274 -12.46 -6.93 -9.72
C ALA A 274 -13.89 -7.47 -9.50
N THR A 275 -14.03 -8.43 -8.61
CA THR A 275 -15.32 -9.07 -8.30
C THR A 275 -15.59 -9.09 -6.81
N ASP A 276 -16.87 -9.12 -6.47
CA ASP A 276 -17.35 -9.10 -5.08
C ASP A 276 -16.74 -7.96 -4.25
N CYS A 277 -16.70 -6.76 -4.84
CA CYS A 277 -16.21 -5.55 -4.17
C CYS A 277 -17.23 -5.02 -3.18
N ASP A 278 -16.75 -4.43 -2.09
CA ASP A 278 -17.59 -3.86 -1.03
C ASP A 278 -18.55 -2.82 -1.59
N SER A 279 -19.68 -2.65 -0.91
CA SER A 279 -20.68 -1.63 -1.23
C SER A 279 -20.33 -0.24 -0.68
N LEU A 280 -19.33 -0.10 0.17
CA LEU A 280 -19.01 1.19 0.80
C LEU A 280 -18.36 2.18 -0.16
N ALA A 281 -17.46 1.73 -1.02
CA ALA A 281 -16.71 2.61 -1.89
C ALA A 281 -16.46 1.99 -3.27
N GLY A 282 -16.55 2.84 -4.30
CA GLY A 282 -16.06 2.55 -5.64
C GLY A 282 -14.56 2.79 -5.79
N ILE A 283 -14.13 2.98 -7.03
CA ILE A 283 -12.81 3.56 -7.34
C ILE A 283 -12.78 5.00 -6.84
N ILE A 284 -11.72 5.38 -6.13
CA ILE A 284 -11.58 6.72 -5.55
C ILE A 284 -10.32 7.39 -6.13
N ILE A 285 -10.50 8.58 -6.71
CA ILE A 285 -9.40 9.38 -7.27
C ILE A 285 -9.54 10.81 -6.76
N THR A 286 -8.73 11.22 -5.78
CA THR A 286 -8.91 12.50 -5.11
C THR A 286 -7.59 13.27 -4.97
N GLY A 287 -7.53 14.42 -5.62
CA GLY A 287 -6.44 15.40 -5.44
C GLY A 287 -6.80 16.44 -4.37
N MET A 288 -5.94 17.45 -4.25
CA MET A 288 -6.17 18.66 -3.47
C MET A 288 -6.63 19.80 -4.39
N ALA A 289 -7.42 20.73 -3.87
CA ALA A 289 -7.96 21.82 -4.69
C ALA A 289 -6.88 22.75 -5.24
N ASP A 290 -5.79 22.94 -4.50
CA ASP A 290 -4.64 23.78 -4.86
C ASP A 290 -3.56 23.02 -5.63
N GLU A 291 -3.55 21.69 -5.58
CA GLU A 291 -2.66 20.84 -6.36
C GLU A 291 -3.42 19.55 -6.81
N PRO A 292 -4.12 19.61 -7.94
CA PRO A 292 -4.90 18.47 -8.42
C PRO A 292 -4.01 17.31 -8.90
N LEU A 293 -4.59 16.12 -9.01
CA LEU A 293 -3.96 15.00 -9.70
C LEU A 293 -3.89 15.28 -11.21
N HIS A 294 -2.79 14.92 -11.86
CA HIS A 294 -2.61 15.18 -13.28
C HIS A 294 -2.48 13.89 -14.11
N ASN A 295 -3.17 13.87 -15.26
CA ASN A 295 -3.03 12.81 -16.27
C ASN A 295 -3.22 11.40 -15.68
N ILE A 296 -4.40 11.11 -15.17
CA ILE A 296 -4.80 9.80 -14.64
C ILE A 296 -5.59 9.03 -15.71
N SER A 297 -5.19 7.80 -15.99
CA SER A 297 -5.83 6.94 -16.98
C SER A 297 -6.27 5.60 -16.42
N LEU A 298 -7.54 5.27 -16.60
CA LEU A 298 -8.12 3.95 -16.32
C LEU A 298 -8.63 3.36 -17.63
N GLN A 299 -8.20 2.15 -17.98
CA GLN A 299 -8.55 1.51 -19.25
C GLN A 299 -8.80 0.00 -19.10
N ASP A 300 -9.79 -0.53 -19.82
CA ASP A 300 -10.09 -1.97 -19.86
C ASP A 300 -10.33 -2.53 -18.44
N ILE A 301 -11.30 -1.95 -17.73
CA ILE A 301 -11.59 -2.28 -16.31
C ILE A 301 -12.99 -2.83 -16.16
N TYR A 302 -13.12 -3.98 -15.53
CA TYR A 302 -14.37 -4.54 -15.06
C TYR A 302 -14.41 -4.57 -13.54
N VAL A 303 -15.45 -4.01 -12.92
CA VAL A 303 -15.66 -4.08 -11.47
C VAL A 303 -17.09 -4.46 -11.16
N GLU A 304 -17.27 -5.54 -10.38
CA GLU A 304 -18.55 -5.93 -9.82
C GLU A 304 -18.60 -5.56 -8.33
N PHE A 305 -19.58 -4.74 -7.97
CA PHE A 305 -19.84 -4.32 -6.60
C PHE A 305 -21.04 -5.06 -6.01
N ARG A 306 -21.02 -5.31 -4.71
CA ARG A 306 -22.13 -5.90 -3.98
C ARG A 306 -23.39 -5.03 -4.05
N GLY A 307 -23.25 -3.72 -4.22
CA GLY A 307 -24.34 -2.77 -4.25
C GLY A 307 -25.13 -2.71 -2.94
N GLY A 308 -26.35 -2.13 -3.00
CA GLY A 308 -27.23 -1.98 -1.84
C GLY A 308 -26.91 -0.74 -0.99
N GLY A 309 -26.09 0.17 -1.50
CA GLY A 309 -25.86 1.47 -0.88
C GLY A 309 -27.09 2.37 -0.97
N GLU A 310 -27.27 3.24 0.04
CA GLU A 310 -28.31 4.27 0.02
C GLU A 310 -27.87 5.46 -0.84
N ALA A 311 -28.83 6.25 -1.30
CA ALA A 311 -28.54 7.51 -1.99
C ALA A 311 -27.66 8.41 -1.12
N TYR A 312 -26.64 9.00 -1.73
CA TYR A 312 -25.75 9.90 -0.98
C TYR A 312 -26.54 11.14 -0.53
N PRO A 313 -26.45 11.54 0.75
CA PRO A 313 -27.27 12.61 1.27
C PRO A 313 -27.08 13.92 0.52
N ALA A 314 -28.17 14.55 0.11
CA ALA A 314 -28.14 15.84 -0.58
C ALA A 314 -27.41 16.91 0.25
N GLY A 315 -26.51 17.66 -0.39
CA GLY A 315 -25.72 18.72 0.29
C GLY A 315 -24.57 18.23 1.17
N LYS A 316 -24.39 16.90 1.33
CA LYS A 316 -23.22 16.35 2.00
C LYS A 316 -22.03 16.35 1.03
N THR A 317 -20.91 16.92 1.45
CA THR A 317 -19.65 16.85 0.72
C THR A 317 -18.84 15.66 1.21
N TYR A 318 -18.24 14.90 0.30
CA TYR A 318 -17.28 13.87 0.66
C TYR A 318 -16.04 14.51 1.28
N ARG A 319 -15.51 13.92 2.34
CA ARG A 319 -14.38 14.49 3.08
C ARG A 319 -13.15 14.64 2.18
N GLU A 320 -12.56 15.81 2.14
CA GLU A 320 -11.23 16.00 1.54
C GLU A 320 -10.16 15.30 2.35
N GLN A 321 -9.13 14.84 1.66
CA GLN A 321 -8.01 14.19 2.32
C GLN A 321 -7.32 15.17 3.27
N GLY A 322 -6.91 16.33 2.80
CA GLY A 322 -6.26 17.36 3.61
C GLY A 322 -5.14 16.78 4.49
N THR A 323 -5.13 17.16 5.75
CA THR A 323 -4.18 16.67 6.76
C THR A 323 -4.53 15.32 7.37
N ASN A 324 -5.61 14.69 6.94
CA ASN A 324 -6.05 13.41 7.49
C ASN A 324 -5.11 12.27 7.08
N TYR A 325 -5.11 11.20 7.87
CA TYR A 325 -4.53 9.93 7.44
C TYR A 325 -5.33 9.39 6.23
N PRO A 326 -4.68 8.98 5.13
CA PRO A 326 -5.35 8.66 3.86
C PRO A 326 -6.00 7.25 3.89
N GLU A 327 -7.01 7.09 4.70
CA GLU A 327 -7.78 5.86 4.80
C GLU A 327 -9.25 6.14 4.48
N PRO A 328 -9.74 5.77 3.28
CA PRO A 328 -11.08 6.12 2.81
C PRO A 328 -12.21 5.62 3.71
N ARG A 329 -12.04 4.48 4.38
CA ARG A 329 -13.05 3.93 5.29
C ARG A 329 -13.46 4.92 6.39
N TRP A 330 -12.59 5.83 6.79
CA TRP A 330 -12.90 6.83 7.80
C TRP A 330 -13.71 8.02 7.25
N ALA A 331 -13.82 8.12 5.93
CA ALA A 331 -14.67 9.12 5.28
C ALA A 331 -16.13 8.63 5.11
N GLY A 332 -16.37 7.34 5.29
CA GLY A 332 -17.66 6.69 5.04
C GLY A 332 -17.91 6.37 3.56
N PRO A 333 -19.16 6.05 3.18
CA PRO A 333 -19.48 5.69 1.81
C PRO A 333 -19.15 6.80 0.81
N THR A 334 -18.66 6.41 -0.36
CA THR A 334 -18.41 7.35 -1.48
C THR A 334 -19.71 7.85 -2.09
N PRO A 335 -19.71 9.06 -2.70
CA PRO A 335 -20.90 9.60 -3.38
C PRO A 335 -21.33 8.84 -4.63
N ALA A 336 -20.47 7.99 -5.17
CA ALA A 336 -20.76 7.11 -6.31
C ALA A 336 -20.38 5.66 -5.96
N TYR A 337 -21.09 4.69 -6.51
CA TYR A 337 -20.77 3.28 -6.24
C TYR A 337 -19.63 2.76 -7.11
N GLY A 338 -19.45 3.26 -8.33
CA GLY A 338 -18.47 2.81 -9.29
C GLY A 338 -17.18 3.62 -9.25
N LEU A 339 -17.25 4.94 -9.47
CA LEU A 339 -16.10 5.83 -9.46
C LEU A 339 -16.45 7.21 -8.91
N TYR A 340 -15.67 7.67 -7.96
CA TYR A 340 -15.67 9.05 -7.49
C TYR A 340 -14.31 9.69 -7.77
N ALA A 341 -14.31 10.80 -8.53
CA ALA A 341 -13.11 11.57 -8.79
C ALA A 341 -13.30 13.04 -8.39
N ARG A 342 -12.28 13.61 -7.73
CA ARG A 342 -12.29 15.00 -7.31
C ARG A 342 -10.91 15.64 -7.43
N HIS A 343 -10.87 16.90 -7.89
CA HIS A 343 -9.64 17.68 -8.12
C HIS A 343 -8.66 16.92 -9.01
N VAL A 344 -9.06 16.67 -10.25
CA VAL A 344 -8.25 15.96 -11.26
C VAL A 344 -8.19 16.77 -12.54
N ASP A 345 -6.99 16.96 -13.07
CA ASP A 345 -6.77 17.55 -14.39
C ASP A 345 -6.23 16.50 -15.37
N GLY A 346 -7.04 16.15 -16.36
CA GLY A 346 -6.73 15.11 -17.33
C GLY A 346 -7.10 13.69 -16.86
N LEU A 347 -8.37 13.43 -16.56
CA LEU A 347 -8.90 12.09 -16.30
C LEU A 347 -9.30 11.40 -17.60
N ARG A 348 -8.81 10.18 -17.84
CA ARG A 348 -9.18 9.35 -18.97
C ARG A 348 -9.80 8.04 -18.50
N LEU A 349 -11.06 7.80 -18.89
CA LEU A 349 -11.80 6.56 -18.63
C LEU A 349 -12.15 5.93 -19.97
N ARG A 350 -11.67 4.70 -20.22
CA ARG A 350 -11.92 4.01 -21.49
C ARG A 350 -12.21 2.52 -21.28
N ASN A 351 -13.27 2.04 -21.93
CA ASN A 351 -13.72 0.65 -21.85
C ASN A 351 -13.81 0.17 -20.39
N ILE A 352 -14.71 0.80 -19.62
CA ILE A 352 -14.93 0.50 -18.21
C ILE A 352 -16.35 -0.02 -18.03
N ARG A 353 -16.50 -1.11 -17.29
CA ARG A 353 -17.79 -1.66 -16.95
C ARG A 353 -17.94 -1.80 -15.45
N PHE A 354 -18.98 -1.19 -14.90
CA PHE A 354 -19.42 -1.37 -13.52
C PHE A 354 -20.66 -2.27 -13.48
N ALA A 355 -20.61 -3.35 -12.71
CA ALA A 355 -21.73 -4.24 -12.49
C ALA A 355 -22.15 -4.20 -11.02
N LEU A 356 -23.42 -4.48 -10.74
CA LEU A 356 -23.99 -4.53 -9.40
C LEU A 356 -24.64 -5.89 -9.16
N GLN A 357 -24.34 -6.52 -8.02
CA GLN A 357 -25.08 -7.70 -7.55
C GLN A 357 -26.47 -7.32 -7.03
N ARG A 358 -26.64 -6.13 -6.49
CA ARG A 358 -27.91 -5.56 -6.00
C ARG A 358 -28.01 -4.09 -6.42
N PRO A 359 -29.22 -3.55 -6.64
CA PRO A 359 -29.38 -2.13 -6.92
C PRO A 359 -28.71 -1.24 -5.87
N ASP A 360 -28.16 -0.10 -6.29
CA ASP A 360 -27.53 0.91 -5.43
C ASP A 360 -28.20 2.26 -5.64
N GLY A 361 -28.37 3.03 -4.58
CA GLY A 361 -29.02 4.35 -4.64
C GLY A 361 -28.10 5.48 -5.09
N ARG A 362 -26.81 5.23 -5.23
CA ARG A 362 -25.81 6.20 -5.69
C ARG A 362 -25.63 6.12 -7.21
N PRO A 363 -25.19 7.20 -7.87
CA PRO A 363 -24.81 7.13 -9.28
C PRO A 363 -23.59 6.23 -9.48
N ALA A 364 -23.40 5.72 -10.69
CA ALA A 364 -22.21 4.93 -11.03
C ALA A 364 -20.94 5.77 -11.00
N ILE A 365 -21.00 6.98 -11.51
CA ILE A 365 -19.86 7.89 -11.58
C ILE A 365 -20.27 9.27 -11.05
N LEU A 366 -19.39 9.86 -10.26
CA LEU A 366 -19.48 11.27 -9.87
C LEU A 366 -18.12 11.94 -10.04
N LEU A 367 -18.09 13.00 -10.83
CA LEU A 367 -16.91 13.87 -11.04
C LEU A 367 -17.16 15.21 -10.36
N ASP A 368 -16.23 15.62 -9.50
CA ASP A 368 -16.30 16.86 -8.72
C ASP A 368 -15.00 17.65 -8.93
N ASP A 369 -15.08 18.81 -9.58
CA ASP A 369 -13.90 19.59 -10.01
C ASP A 369 -12.88 18.75 -10.79
N VAL A 370 -13.35 18.12 -11.86
CA VAL A 370 -12.51 17.39 -12.83
C VAL A 370 -12.44 18.20 -14.12
N LYS A 371 -11.23 18.38 -14.64
CA LYS A 371 -10.95 19.12 -15.87
C LYS A 371 -10.31 18.22 -16.93
N ASN A 372 -10.52 18.57 -18.20
CA ASN A 372 -9.92 17.87 -19.34
C ASN A 372 -10.18 16.35 -19.32
N GLU A 373 -11.40 15.95 -18.90
CA GLU A 373 -11.81 14.55 -18.87
C GLU A 373 -12.11 14.00 -20.25
N VAL A 374 -11.80 12.73 -20.47
CA VAL A 374 -12.16 11.95 -21.66
C VAL A 374 -12.80 10.64 -21.20
N ILE A 375 -14.08 10.46 -21.49
CA ILE A 375 -14.86 9.29 -21.10
C ILE A 375 -15.38 8.62 -22.37
N VAL A 376 -14.96 7.37 -22.61
CA VAL A 376 -15.29 6.59 -23.79
C VAL A 376 -15.62 5.16 -23.40
N ASP A 377 -16.72 4.63 -23.89
CA ASP A 377 -17.17 3.24 -23.69
C ASP A 377 -17.23 2.88 -22.19
N VAL A 378 -18.05 3.59 -21.43
CA VAL A 378 -18.30 3.30 -20.01
C VAL A 378 -19.73 2.79 -19.83
N GLU A 379 -19.85 1.55 -19.34
CA GLU A 379 -21.11 0.86 -19.07
C GLU A 379 -21.37 0.72 -17.57
N HIS A 380 -22.67 0.83 -17.17
CA HIS A 380 -23.04 0.68 -15.75
C HIS A 380 -24.53 0.35 -15.58
#